data_26a3cff53548b11a31d2f714750ceff4
#
_entry.id   26a3cff53548b11a31d2f714750ceff4
#
_cell.length_a   1.000
_cell.length_b   1.000
_cell.length_c   1.000
_cell.angle_alpha   90.00
_cell.angle_beta   90.00
_cell.angle_gamma   90.00
#
_symmetry.space_group_name_H-M   'P 1'
#
loop_
_entity.id
_entity.type
_entity.pdbx_description
1 polymer ?
#
loop_
_entity_poly.entity_id
_entity_poly.type
_entity_poly.pdbx_seq_one_letter_code
_entity_poly.pdbx_strand_id
1 'polypeptide(L)'
;MRFSLSYRDVEELLTERGIPADHTTIWRWVQCCAPELNKRCRRELKPTNRSWRGDETCVRVKAKWVYLYRAVDSTGATIDFLLCAHRDAAAAKRFFQKALRAPGPPRPRVIHVDGNPSSPKVVAERKTEGKLGRRCRCRTCPYLNNSVEQDHRAIKRRVNASQGFRSFHGARRTIQGYAVVHMIRKGQVRWLPKGDVVGLVQFIPETLGLRG
;
A
#
# COMPACT_ATOMS: atom_id res chain seq x y z
N MET A 1 -7.98 7.86 -9.93
CA MET A 1 -7.34 6.57 -10.32
C MET A 1 -8.38 5.47 -10.53
N ARG A 2 -9.42 5.76 -11.30
CA ARG A 2 -10.40 4.76 -11.74
C ARG A 2 -9.79 3.83 -12.79
N PHE A 3 -8.90 4.37 -13.61
CA PHE A 3 -8.24 3.69 -14.71
C PHE A 3 -6.77 3.40 -14.41
N SER A 4 -6.22 2.36 -15.01
CA SER A 4 -4.79 2.03 -14.96
C SER A 4 -4.10 2.74 -16.12
N LEU A 5 -3.68 3.98 -15.90
CA LEU A 5 -3.05 4.86 -16.88
C LEU A 5 -1.55 4.96 -16.62
N SER A 6 -0.77 5.05 -17.69
CA SER A 6 0.61 5.51 -17.64
C SER A 6 0.66 7.03 -17.47
N TYR A 7 1.84 7.58 -17.18
CA TYR A 7 1.99 9.05 -17.13
C TYR A 7 1.80 9.71 -18.49
N ARG A 8 2.07 8.98 -19.57
CA ARG A 8 1.85 9.47 -20.95
C ARG A 8 0.36 9.52 -21.29
N ASP A 9 -0.40 8.49 -20.89
CA ASP A 9 -1.85 8.52 -21.07
C ASP A 9 -2.48 9.69 -20.28
N VAL A 10 -1.91 10.03 -19.10
CA VAL A 10 -2.37 11.19 -18.32
C VAL A 10 -1.97 12.51 -19.00
N GLU A 11 -0.78 12.62 -19.58
CA GLU A 11 -0.32 13.76 -20.38
C GLU A 11 -1.29 14.00 -21.55
N GLU A 12 -1.62 12.96 -22.31
CA GLU A 12 -2.57 13.03 -23.41
C GLU A 12 -3.94 13.54 -22.96
N LEU A 13 -4.50 12.95 -21.90
CA LEU A 13 -5.77 13.38 -21.30
C LEU A 13 -5.78 14.83 -20.79
N LEU A 14 -4.64 15.33 -20.30
CA LEU A 14 -4.50 16.71 -19.84
C LEU A 14 -4.40 17.66 -21.03
N THR A 15 -3.65 17.27 -22.07
CA THR A 15 -3.50 18.04 -23.31
C THR A 15 -4.86 18.23 -24.02
N GLU A 16 -5.68 17.16 -24.11
CA GLU A 16 -7.06 17.23 -24.63
C GLU A 16 -7.95 18.25 -23.87
N ARG A 17 -7.60 18.55 -22.61
CA ARG A 17 -8.33 19.51 -21.76
C ARG A 17 -7.65 20.88 -21.69
N GLY A 18 -6.64 21.12 -22.56
CA GLY A 18 -5.92 22.37 -22.60
C GLY A 18 -4.98 22.61 -21.40
N ILE A 19 -4.65 21.56 -20.65
CA ILE A 19 -3.74 21.66 -19.50
C ILE A 19 -2.33 21.21 -19.94
N PRO A 20 -1.35 22.13 -20.07
CA PRO A 20 0.00 21.80 -20.54
C PRO A 20 0.82 21.16 -19.39
N ALA A 21 0.82 19.83 -19.30
CA ALA A 21 1.64 19.12 -18.34
C ALA A 21 2.20 17.83 -18.97
N ASP A 22 3.50 17.79 -19.15
CA ASP A 22 4.20 16.60 -19.67
C ASP A 22 4.28 15.47 -18.64
N HIS A 23 4.54 14.25 -19.11
CA HIS A 23 4.63 13.04 -18.27
C HIS A 23 5.74 13.13 -17.21
N THR A 24 6.79 13.93 -17.45
CA THR A 24 7.87 14.13 -16.46
C THR A 24 7.44 15.06 -15.34
N THR A 25 6.64 16.07 -15.64
CA THR A 25 6.02 16.96 -14.67
C THR A 25 5.01 16.19 -13.82
N ILE A 26 4.14 15.38 -14.44
CA ILE A 26 3.20 14.50 -13.75
C ILE A 26 3.95 13.53 -12.83
N TRP A 27 5.05 12.93 -13.31
CA TRP A 27 5.90 12.09 -12.49
C TRP A 27 6.47 12.83 -11.28
N ARG A 28 6.99 14.07 -11.45
CA ARG A 28 7.50 14.90 -10.36
C ARG A 28 6.43 15.20 -9.32
N TRP A 29 5.21 15.53 -9.75
CA TRP A 29 4.07 15.72 -8.83
C TRP A 29 3.79 14.47 -8.02
N VAL A 30 3.75 13.31 -8.65
CA VAL A 30 3.55 12.04 -7.95
C VAL A 30 4.68 11.77 -6.95
N GLN A 31 5.93 12.05 -7.32
CA GLN A 31 7.08 11.86 -6.41
C GLN A 31 7.02 12.79 -5.19
N CYS A 32 6.49 13.97 -5.33
CA CYS A 32 6.32 14.93 -4.24
C CYS A 32 5.07 14.62 -3.39
N CYS A 33 3.91 14.54 -4.04
CA CYS A 33 2.62 14.49 -3.37
C CYS A 33 2.28 13.13 -2.77
N ALA A 34 2.69 12.02 -3.40
CA ALA A 34 2.28 10.69 -2.96
C ALA A 34 2.77 10.31 -1.55
N PRO A 35 4.04 10.58 -1.16
CA PRO A 35 4.50 10.33 0.20
C PRO A 35 3.78 11.19 1.23
N GLU A 36 3.55 12.47 0.91
CA GLU A 36 2.90 13.41 1.81
C GLU A 36 1.41 13.06 2.01
N LEU A 37 0.72 12.75 0.93
CA LEU A 37 -0.67 12.26 0.99
C LEU A 37 -0.76 10.99 1.85
N ASN A 38 0.15 10.03 1.66
CA ASN A 38 0.17 8.82 2.46
C ASN A 38 0.42 9.11 3.95
N LYS A 39 1.31 10.05 4.28
CA LYS A 39 1.62 10.45 5.65
C LYS A 39 0.40 11.11 6.33
N ARG A 40 -0.23 12.07 5.66
CA ARG A 40 -1.39 12.81 6.20
C ARG A 40 -2.63 11.93 6.29
N CYS A 41 -2.96 11.19 5.24
CA CYS A 41 -4.12 10.30 5.19
C CYS A 41 -4.11 9.23 6.29
N ARG A 42 -2.93 8.75 6.73
CA ARG A 42 -2.84 7.73 7.78
C ARG A 42 -3.42 8.17 9.13
N ARG A 43 -3.48 9.48 9.39
CA ARG A 43 -4.08 10.01 10.63
C ARG A 43 -5.60 9.92 10.62
N GLU A 44 -6.18 9.88 9.43
CA GLU A 44 -7.61 9.92 9.17
C GLU A 44 -8.22 8.52 8.92
N LEU A 45 -7.40 7.46 9.01
CA LEU A 45 -7.88 6.11 8.75
C LEU A 45 -8.74 5.58 9.91
N LYS A 46 -9.78 4.84 9.55
CA LYS A 46 -10.53 4.00 10.48
C LYS A 46 -9.60 2.93 11.07
N PRO A 47 -9.78 2.53 12.32
CA PRO A 47 -9.04 1.43 12.91
C PRO A 47 -9.33 0.14 12.14
N THR A 48 -8.28 -0.63 11.88
CA THR A 48 -8.40 -1.98 11.31
C THR A 48 -8.74 -2.99 12.40
N ASN A 49 -9.16 -4.20 12.02
CA ASN A 49 -9.41 -5.23 13.01
C ASN A 49 -8.13 -6.00 13.41
N ARG A 50 -8.25 -6.93 14.36
CA ARG A 50 -7.13 -7.66 14.97
C ARG A 50 -6.77 -8.97 14.24
N SER A 51 -7.38 -9.26 13.09
CA SER A 51 -7.10 -10.42 12.26
C SER A 51 -6.37 -9.96 11.01
N TRP A 52 -5.05 -10.15 10.97
CA TRP A 52 -4.19 -9.68 9.90
C TRP A 52 -3.91 -10.79 8.89
N ARG A 53 -3.76 -10.41 7.64
CA ARG A 53 -3.34 -11.26 6.53
C ARG A 53 -2.19 -10.59 5.85
N GLY A 54 -1.04 -11.24 5.81
CA GLY A 54 0.19 -10.73 5.23
C GLY A 54 0.67 -11.62 4.10
N ASP A 55 1.09 -10.98 3.01
CA ASP A 55 1.62 -11.66 1.84
C ASP A 55 2.61 -10.76 1.11
N GLU A 56 3.44 -11.33 0.25
CA GLU A 56 4.32 -10.59 -0.63
C GLU A 56 4.06 -10.90 -2.10
N THR A 57 4.35 -9.92 -2.94
CA THR A 57 4.29 -10.05 -4.39
C THR A 57 5.48 -9.39 -5.06
N CYS A 58 5.79 -9.80 -6.30
CA CYS A 58 6.89 -9.24 -7.06
C CYS A 58 6.46 -8.02 -7.89
N VAL A 59 7.35 -7.04 -7.96
CA VAL A 59 7.24 -5.85 -8.81
C VAL A 59 8.55 -5.66 -9.57
N ARG A 60 8.48 -5.25 -10.84
CA ARG A 60 9.67 -5.05 -11.67
C ARG A 60 10.19 -3.62 -11.56
N VAL A 61 11.47 -3.47 -11.22
CA VAL A 61 12.18 -2.18 -11.14
C VAL A 61 13.54 -2.32 -11.83
N LYS A 62 13.83 -1.51 -12.86
CA LYS A 62 15.07 -1.61 -13.65
C LYS A 62 15.38 -3.05 -14.08
N ALA A 63 14.40 -3.73 -14.67
CA ALA A 63 14.49 -5.13 -15.05
C ALA A 63 14.79 -6.15 -13.92
N LYS A 64 14.92 -5.72 -12.67
CA LYS A 64 15.09 -6.58 -11.48
C LYS A 64 13.78 -6.76 -10.74
N TRP A 65 13.59 -7.95 -10.17
CA TRP A 65 12.46 -8.22 -9.30
C TRP A 65 12.73 -7.65 -7.90
N VAL A 66 11.75 -6.90 -7.38
CA VAL A 66 11.70 -6.42 -6.01
C VAL A 66 10.40 -6.88 -5.37
N TYR A 67 10.33 -6.91 -4.06
CA TYR A 67 9.23 -7.54 -3.32
C TYR A 67 8.40 -6.50 -2.60
N LEU A 68 7.10 -6.53 -2.84
CA LEU A 68 6.11 -5.71 -2.17
C LEU A 68 5.39 -6.53 -1.12
N TYR A 69 5.74 -6.33 0.14
CA TYR A 69 5.04 -6.88 1.29
C TYR A 69 3.80 -6.04 1.58
N ARG A 70 2.68 -6.69 1.86
CA ARG A 70 1.43 -6.02 2.23
C ARG A 70 0.74 -6.78 3.34
N ALA A 71 0.04 -6.02 4.20
CA ALA A 71 -0.89 -6.59 5.16
C ALA A 71 -2.25 -5.91 5.04
N VAL A 72 -3.30 -6.71 5.11
CA VAL A 72 -4.68 -6.28 5.21
C VAL A 72 -5.33 -6.97 6.40
N ASP A 73 -6.41 -6.41 6.89
CA ASP A 73 -7.23 -7.10 7.89
C ASP A 73 -8.24 -8.06 7.25
N SER A 74 -9.06 -8.74 8.06
CA SER A 74 -10.04 -9.70 7.55
C SER A 74 -11.16 -9.09 6.73
N THR A 75 -11.38 -7.77 6.80
CA THR A 75 -12.32 -7.03 5.97
C THR A 75 -11.69 -6.52 4.67
N GLY A 76 -10.38 -6.74 4.50
CA GLY A 76 -9.61 -6.25 3.36
C GLY A 76 -9.08 -4.81 3.55
N ALA A 77 -9.24 -4.21 4.72
CA ALA A 77 -8.68 -2.90 5.00
C ALA A 77 -7.15 -2.98 5.06
N THR A 78 -6.46 -2.08 4.36
CA THR A 78 -4.99 -2.06 4.30
C THR A 78 -4.41 -1.62 5.64
N ILE A 79 -3.51 -2.43 6.20
CA ILE A 79 -2.77 -2.14 7.42
C ILE A 79 -1.49 -1.39 7.07
N ASP A 80 -0.62 -2.02 6.29
CA ASP A 80 0.60 -1.38 5.80
C ASP A 80 1.20 -2.14 4.61
N PHE A 81 2.24 -1.54 3.99
CA PHE A 81 3.01 -2.14 2.92
C PHE A 81 4.47 -1.71 2.99
N LEU A 82 5.37 -2.51 2.42
CA LEU A 82 6.79 -2.22 2.33
C LEU A 82 7.37 -2.78 1.03
N LEU A 83 8.07 -1.94 0.26
CA LEU A 83 8.84 -2.38 -0.90
C LEU A 83 10.27 -2.70 -0.44
N CYS A 84 10.76 -3.89 -0.78
CA CYS A 84 12.10 -4.39 -0.44
C CYS A 84 12.81 -4.92 -1.67
N ALA A 85 14.15 -4.77 -1.72
CA ALA A 85 14.95 -5.31 -2.80
C ALA A 85 15.08 -6.84 -2.72
N HIS A 86 15.07 -7.39 -1.51
CA HIS A 86 15.28 -8.82 -1.26
C HIS A 86 14.06 -9.47 -0.58
N ARG A 87 13.87 -10.76 -0.83
CA ARG A 87 12.88 -11.62 -0.18
C ARG A 87 13.57 -12.46 0.89
N ASP A 88 13.75 -11.88 2.05
CA ASP A 88 14.46 -12.51 3.17
C ASP A 88 13.76 -12.26 4.52
N ALA A 89 14.22 -12.94 5.57
CA ALA A 89 13.69 -12.78 6.91
C ALA A 89 13.88 -11.34 7.43
N ALA A 90 14.95 -10.65 7.02
CA ALA A 90 15.21 -9.27 7.42
C ALA A 90 14.18 -8.31 6.80
N ALA A 91 13.76 -8.53 5.53
CA ALA A 91 12.70 -7.78 4.89
C ALA A 91 11.35 -8.00 5.57
N ALA A 92 11.00 -9.27 5.85
CA ALA A 92 9.79 -9.62 6.60
C ALA A 92 9.81 -8.96 8.00
N LYS A 93 10.95 -9.00 8.69
CA LYS A 93 11.13 -8.37 10.01
C LYS A 93 10.89 -6.86 9.96
N ARG A 94 11.46 -6.16 8.98
CA ARG A 94 11.24 -4.72 8.75
C ARG A 94 9.78 -4.42 8.44
N PHE A 95 9.13 -5.25 7.63
CA PHE A 95 7.72 -5.09 7.28
C PHE A 95 6.82 -5.21 8.52
N PHE A 96 6.92 -6.29 9.29
CA PHE A 96 6.13 -6.45 10.50
C PHE A 96 6.41 -5.35 11.53
N GLN A 97 7.67 -4.94 11.67
CA GLN A 97 8.02 -3.82 12.54
C GLN A 97 7.34 -2.52 12.12
N LYS A 98 7.31 -2.23 10.82
CA LYS A 98 6.62 -1.07 10.27
C LYS A 98 5.12 -1.15 10.52
N ALA A 99 4.49 -2.28 10.20
CA ALA A 99 3.05 -2.50 10.37
C ALA A 99 2.60 -2.37 11.83
N LEU A 100 3.41 -2.87 12.78
CA LEU A 100 3.13 -2.78 14.22
C LEU A 100 3.33 -1.38 14.81
N ARG A 101 4.13 -0.53 14.15
CA ARG A 101 4.35 0.88 14.54
C ARG A 101 3.37 1.84 13.89
N ALA A 102 2.61 1.39 12.89
CA ALA A 102 1.65 2.25 12.21
C ALA A 102 0.60 2.76 13.20
N PRO A 103 0.26 4.05 13.19
CA PRO A 103 -0.81 4.58 14.01
C PRO A 103 -2.15 4.01 13.55
N GLY A 104 -3.03 3.64 14.48
CA GLY A 104 -4.39 3.19 14.22
C GLY A 104 -4.63 1.67 14.24
N PRO A 105 -3.79 0.79 13.65
CA PRO A 105 -4.04 -0.64 13.76
C PRO A 105 -3.87 -1.16 15.19
N PRO A 106 -4.87 -1.86 15.76
CA PRO A 106 -4.70 -2.53 17.03
C PRO A 106 -3.72 -3.72 16.87
N ARG A 107 -3.03 -4.08 17.96
CA ARG A 107 -2.14 -5.25 17.94
C ARG A 107 -2.91 -6.50 17.50
N PRO A 108 -2.38 -7.28 16.55
CA PRO A 108 -3.08 -8.43 16.01
C PRO A 108 -3.28 -9.54 17.05
N ARG A 109 -4.43 -10.19 17.00
CA ARG A 109 -4.70 -11.44 17.71
C ARG A 109 -4.29 -12.65 16.88
N VAL A 110 -4.40 -12.55 15.57
CA VAL A 110 -3.99 -13.57 14.62
C VAL A 110 -3.37 -12.93 13.39
N ILE A 111 -2.30 -13.55 12.90
CA ILE A 111 -1.64 -13.19 11.63
C ILE A 111 -1.68 -14.41 10.75
N HIS A 112 -2.33 -14.28 9.60
CA HIS A 112 -2.31 -15.28 8.54
C HIS A 112 -1.21 -14.91 7.57
N VAL A 113 -0.38 -15.89 7.22
CA VAL A 113 0.73 -15.77 6.27
C VAL A 113 0.59 -16.88 5.23
N ASP A 114 1.22 -16.68 4.09
CA ASP A 114 1.37 -17.74 3.09
C ASP A 114 2.36 -18.82 3.56
N GLY A 115 2.65 -19.78 2.68
CA GLY A 115 3.60 -20.89 2.95
C GLY A 115 5.06 -20.48 3.06
N ASN A 116 5.40 -19.19 2.99
CA ASN A 116 6.79 -18.72 3.12
C ASN A 116 7.32 -18.93 4.55
N PRO A 117 8.34 -19.78 4.76
CA PRO A 117 8.84 -20.13 6.09
C PRO A 117 9.47 -18.97 6.86
N SER A 118 9.82 -17.86 6.18
CA SER A 118 10.38 -16.67 6.81
C SER A 118 9.38 -15.95 7.69
N SER A 119 8.10 -15.90 7.27
CA SER A 119 7.06 -15.15 7.98
C SER A 119 6.70 -15.72 9.35
N PRO A 120 6.48 -17.03 9.53
CA PRO A 120 6.25 -17.62 10.85
C PRO A 120 7.42 -17.43 11.81
N LYS A 121 8.66 -17.58 11.34
CA LYS A 121 9.87 -17.34 12.15
C LYS A 121 9.92 -15.93 12.71
N VAL A 122 9.69 -14.94 11.85
CA VAL A 122 9.67 -13.52 12.26
C VAL A 122 8.54 -13.23 13.25
N VAL A 123 7.34 -13.81 13.06
CA VAL A 123 6.25 -13.66 14.02
C VAL A 123 6.61 -14.25 15.38
N ALA A 124 7.26 -15.41 15.42
CA ALA A 124 7.73 -16.02 16.66
C ALA A 124 8.77 -15.14 17.36
N GLU A 125 9.79 -14.63 16.64
CA GLU A 125 10.75 -13.68 17.19
C GLU A 125 10.10 -12.42 17.76
N ARG A 126 9.12 -11.86 17.08
CA ARG A 126 8.40 -10.67 17.56
C ARG A 126 7.56 -10.93 18.80
N LYS A 127 7.11 -12.16 19.01
CA LYS A 127 6.48 -12.59 20.27
C LYS A 127 7.47 -12.66 21.42
N THR A 128 8.65 -13.26 21.21
CA THR A 128 9.70 -13.33 22.22
C THR A 128 10.23 -11.95 22.60
N GLU A 129 10.32 -11.02 21.63
CA GLU A 129 10.67 -9.61 21.87
C GLU A 129 9.57 -8.79 22.58
N GLY A 130 8.40 -9.37 22.90
CA GLY A 130 7.28 -8.66 23.53
C GLY A 130 6.56 -7.66 22.64
N LYS A 131 6.92 -7.59 21.35
CA LYS A 131 6.31 -6.66 20.36
C LYS A 131 4.95 -7.13 19.87
N LEU A 132 4.70 -8.43 19.92
CA LEU A 132 3.40 -9.06 19.70
C LEU A 132 2.86 -9.62 21.02
N GLY A 133 1.53 -9.58 21.20
CA GLY A 133 0.90 -10.14 22.37
C GLY A 133 1.19 -11.65 22.50
N ARG A 134 1.42 -12.16 23.70
CA ARG A 134 1.68 -13.59 23.98
C ARG A 134 0.64 -14.51 23.34
N ARG A 135 -0.64 -14.07 23.30
CA ARG A 135 -1.76 -14.82 22.70
C ARG A 135 -1.90 -14.63 21.18
N CYS A 136 -1.03 -13.86 20.53
CA CYS A 136 -1.07 -13.72 19.07
C CYS A 136 -0.75 -15.06 18.41
N ARG A 137 -1.62 -15.52 17.51
CA ARG A 137 -1.45 -16.77 16.77
C ARG A 137 -0.93 -16.47 15.37
N CYS A 138 0.08 -17.21 14.91
CA CYS A 138 0.46 -17.26 13.50
C CYS A 138 -0.18 -18.49 12.87
N ARG A 139 -0.84 -18.31 11.74
CA ARG A 139 -1.48 -19.40 10.99
C ARG A 139 -1.02 -19.34 9.53
N THR A 140 -0.53 -20.46 9.02
CA THR A 140 -0.29 -20.64 7.59
C THR A 140 -1.57 -21.16 6.97
N CYS A 141 -2.22 -20.35 6.15
CA CYS A 141 -3.48 -20.71 5.51
C CYS A 141 -3.58 -20.08 4.12
N PRO A 142 -3.31 -20.84 3.04
CA PRO A 142 -3.33 -20.33 1.68
C PRO A 142 -4.68 -19.72 1.27
N TYR A 143 -5.78 -20.37 1.65
CA TYR A 143 -7.13 -19.95 1.24
C TYR A 143 -7.60 -18.60 1.81
N LEU A 144 -7.00 -18.13 2.90
CA LEU A 144 -7.38 -16.85 3.52
C LEU A 144 -6.64 -15.65 2.89
N ASN A 145 -5.72 -15.89 1.97
CA ASN A 145 -4.94 -14.84 1.33
C ASN A 145 -5.64 -14.17 0.13
N ASN A 146 -6.80 -14.66 -0.31
CA ASN A 146 -7.55 -14.09 -1.44
C ASN A 146 -7.78 -12.57 -1.31
N SER A 147 -8.00 -12.06 -0.09
CA SER A 147 -8.18 -10.60 0.12
C SER A 147 -6.89 -9.81 -0.08
N VAL A 148 -5.73 -10.36 0.30
CA VAL A 148 -4.41 -9.75 0.03
C VAL A 148 -4.06 -9.86 -1.44
N GLU A 149 -4.38 -10.98 -2.08
CA GLU A 149 -4.17 -11.18 -3.53
C GLU A 149 -4.99 -10.19 -4.36
N GLN A 150 -6.25 -9.93 -4.00
CA GLN A 150 -7.06 -8.89 -4.65
C GLN A 150 -6.42 -7.51 -4.49
N ASP A 151 -5.88 -7.23 -3.31
CA ASP A 151 -5.15 -6.00 -3.02
C ASP A 151 -3.88 -5.89 -3.86
N HIS A 152 -3.13 -6.98 -4.02
CA HIS A 152 -1.99 -7.06 -4.93
C HIS A 152 -2.38 -6.82 -6.39
N ARG A 153 -3.48 -7.43 -6.86
CA ARG A 153 -3.98 -7.24 -8.24
C ARG A 153 -4.27 -5.77 -8.53
N ALA A 154 -4.86 -5.04 -7.58
CA ALA A 154 -5.16 -3.62 -7.75
C ALA A 154 -3.89 -2.76 -7.93
N ILE A 155 -2.79 -3.10 -7.25
CA ILE A 155 -1.51 -2.42 -7.41
C ILE A 155 -0.80 -2.88 -8.70
N LYS A 156 -0.76 -4.20 -8.96
CA LYS A 156 -0.10 -4.75 -10.15
C LYS A 156 -0.66 -4.19 -11.46
N ARG A 157 -1.98 -4.03 -11.57
CA ARG A 157 -2.61 -3.41 -12.75
C ARG A 157 -2.00 -2.03 -13.05
N ARG A 158 -1.78 -1.21 -12.02
CA ARG A 158 -1.20 0.14 -12.16
C ARG A 158 0.29 0.11 -12.46
N VAL A 159 1.01 -0.81 -11.84
CA VAL A 159 2.44 -1.01 -12.09
C VAL A 159 2.66 -1.46 -13.54
N ASN A 160 1.82 -2.36 -14.04
CA ASN A 160 1.91 -2.85 -15.42
C ASN A 160 1.59 -1.72 -16.42
N ALA A 161 0.58 -0.90 -16.17
CA ALA A 161 0.25 0.25 -16.99
C ALA A 161 1.40 1.28 -17.06
N SER A 162 2.16 1.45 -15.98
CA SER A 162 3.34 2.32 -15.96
C SER A 162 4.58 1.72 -16.63
N GLN A 163 4.47 0.53 -17.25
CA GLN A 163 5.57 -0.19 -17.93
C GLN A 163 6.80 -0.43 -17.03
N GLY A 164 6.58 -0.51 -15.72
CA GLY A 164 7.63 -0.71 -14.72
C GLY A 164 8.22 0.61 -14.20
N PHE A 165 9.26 0.47 -13.41
CA PHE A 165 9.89 1.60 -12.73
C PHE A 165 11.37 1.70 -13.09
N ARG A 166 11.86 2.93 -13.31
CA ARG A 166 13.27 3.21 -13.61
C ARG A 166 14.17 3.27 -12.37
N SER A 167 13.60 3.43 -11.16
CA SER A 167 14.35 3.48 -9.90
C SER A 167 13.55 2.91 -8.74
N PHE A 168 14.24 2.33 -7.76
CA PHE A 168 13.63 1.82 -6.53
C PHE A 168 12.94 2.93 -5.73
N HIS A 169 13.58 4.09 -5.65
CA HIS A 169 13.03 5.24 -4.95
C HIS A 169 11.74 5.74 -5.61
N GLY A 170 11.75 5.89 -6.94
CA GLY A 170 10.56 6.27 -7.71
C GLY A 170 9.43 5.25 -7.57
N ALA A 171 9.76 3.95 -7.65
CA ALA A 171 8.81 2.87 -7.43
C ALA A 171 8.15 2.97 -6.05
N ARG A 172 8.96 3.15 -5.00
CA ARG A 172 8.46 3.27 -3.62
C ARG A 172 7.47 4.41 -3.46
N ARG A 173 7.78 5.60 -3.96
CA ARG A 173 6.91 6.78 -3.88
C ARG A 173 5.62 6.61 -4.68
N THR A 174 5.73 6.12 -5.91
CA THR A 174 4.55 5.88 -6.76
C THR A 174 3.62 4.83 -6.14
N ILE A 175 4.17 3.72 -5.60
CA ILE A 175 3.39 2.69 -4.90
C ILE A 175 2.74 3.27 -3.63
N GLN A 176 3.37 4.21 -2.93
CA GLN A 176 2.73 4.94 -1.83
C GLN A 176 1.47 5.67 -2.30
N GLY A 177 1.55 6.37 -3.44
CA GLY A 177 0.39 7.03 -4.05
C GLY A 177 -0.72 6.04 -4.43
N TYR A 178 -0.36 4.93 -5.07
CA TYR A 178 -1.33 3.88 -5.41
C TYR A 178 -2.00 3.29 -4.17
N ALA A 179 -1.23 3.00 -3.14
CA ALA A 179 -1.74 2.40 -1.91
C ALA A 179 -2.67 3.36 -1.16
N VAL A 180 -2.31 4.64 -1.00
CA VAL A 180 -3.16 5.61 -0.29
C VAL A 180 -4.47 5.87 -1.03
N VAL A 181 -4.44 6.05 -2.34
CA VAL A 181 -5.67 6.22 -3.12
C VAL A 181 -6.53 4.95 -3.08
N HIS A 182 -5.90 3.77 -3.03
CA HIS A 182 -6.63 2.52 -2.86
C HIS A 182 -7.30 2.41 -1.48
N MET A 183 -6.62 2.83 -0.40
CA MET A 183 -7.22 2.92 0.95
C MET A 183 -8.42 3.88 0.98
N ILE A 184 -8.30 5.06 0.39
CA ILE A 184 -9.41 6.03 0.30
C ILE A 184 -10.60 5.39 -0.42
N ARG A 185 -10.38 4.77 -1.58
CA ARG A 185 -11.44 4.11 -2.38
C ARG A 185 -12.11 2.93 -1.69
N LYS A 186 -11.42 2.27 -0.77
CA LYS A 186 -12.00 1.24 0.10
C LYS A 186 -12.88 1.80 1.21
N GLY A 187 -12.95 3.15 1.36
CA GLY A 187 -13.67 3.81 2.45
C GLY A 187 -12.98 3.67 3.79
N GLN A 188 -11.63 3.56 3.80
CA GLN A 188 -10.86 3.48 5.04
C GLN A 188 -10.69 4.83 5.73
N VAL A 189 -10.94 5.95 5.06
CA VAL A 189 -10.97 7.28 5.67
C VAL A 189 -12.26 7.45 6.47
N ARG A 190 -12.21 8.09 7.65
CA ARG A 190 -13.30 8.13 8.63
C ARG A 190 -14.60 8.69 8.07
N TRP A 191 -14.54 9.77 7.32
CA TRP A 191 -15.71 10.50 6.78
C TRP A 191 -15.90 10.34 5.28
N LEU A 192 -15.09 9.49 4.64
CA LEU A 192 -15.21 9.26 3.22
C LEU A 192 -15.73 7.84 2.95
N PRO A 193 -16.97 7.67 2.50
CA PRO A 193 -17.53 6.36 2.25
C PRO A 193 -16.89 5.68 1.03
N LYS A 194 -17.00 4.36 0.97
CA LYS A 194 -16.52 3.58 -0.17
C LYS A 194 -17.25 4.00 -1.45
N GLY A 195 -16.47 4.32 -2.49
CA GLY A 195 -17.01 4.66 -3.81
C GLY A 195 -17.38 6.12 -3.99
N ASP A 196 -17.25 6.94 -2.97
CA ASP A 196 -17.46 8.40 -3.09
C ASP A 196 -16.31 9.03 -3.88
N VAL A 197 -16.57 9.26 -5.17
CA VAL A 197 -15.60 9.86 -6.10
C VAL A 197 -15.50 11.38 -5.89
N VAL A 198 -16.62 12.04 -5.60
CA VAL A 198 -16.66 13.49 -5.39
C VAL A 198 -15.89 13.84 -4.12
N GLY A 199 -16.21 13.18 -3.02
CA GLY A 199 -15.50 13.36 -1.76
C GLY A 199 -14.00 13.05 -1.86
N LEU A 200 -13.60 12.05 -2.67
CA LEU A 200 -12.18 11.76 -2.93
C LEU A 200 -11.48 12.91 -3.64
N VAL A 201 -12.14 13.52 -4.65
CA VAL A 201 -11.57 14.65 -5.41
C VAL A 201 -11.40 15.89 -4.51
N GLN A 202 -12.27 16.10 -3.55
CA GLN A 202 -12.18 17.18 -2.57
C GLN A 202 -11.14 16.87 -1.48
N PHE A 203 -11.15 15.66 -0.95
CA PHE A 203 -10.29 15.22 0.15
C PHE A 203 -8.78 15.31 -0.17
N ILE A 204 -8.38 14.93 -1.40
CA ILE A 204 -6.95 14.89 -1.75
C ILE A 204 -6.31 16.29 -1.76
N PRO A 205 -6.86 17.30 -2.46
CA PRO A 205 -6.32 18.66 -2.41
C PRO A 205 -6.33 19.26 -1.00
N GLU A 206 -7.42 19.09 -0.25
CA GLU A 206 -7.52 19.55 1.14
C GLU A 206 -6.44 18.92 2.03
N THR A 207 -6.26 17.60 1.91
CA THR A 207 -5.24 16.88 2.67
C THR A 207 -3.83 17.35 2.32
N LEU A 208 -3.58 17.76 1.09
CA LEU A 208 -2.28 18.29 0.64
C LEU A 208 -2.10 19.79 0.95
N GLY A 209 -3.16 20.50 1.36
CA GLY A 209 -3.14 21.93 1.59
C GLY A 209 -3.19 22.73 0.28
N LEU A 210 -3.67 22.12 -0.80
CA LEU A 210 -3.88 22.73 -2.11
C LEU A 210 -5.32 23.26 -2.17
N ARG A 211 -5.63 24.29 -1.41
CA ARG A 211 -6.89 25.02 -1.59
C ARG A 211 -6.67 26.05 -2.69
N GLY A 212 -7.47 25.97 -3.76
CA GLY A 212 -7.65 27.05 -4.71
C GLY A 212 -8.46 28.18 -4.12
#